data_5268bec5178e6deb03be9fab9b0ecfb6
#
_entry.id   5268bec5178e6deb03be9fab9b0ecfb6
#
_cell.length_a   1.000
_cell.length_b   1.000
_cell.length_c   1.000
_cell.angle_alpha   90.00
_cell.angle_beta   90.00
_cell.angle_gamma   90.00
#
_symmetry.space_group_name_H-M   'P 1'
#
loop_
_entity.id
_entity.type
_entity.pdbx_description
1 polymer ?
#
loop_
_entity_poly.entity_id
_entity_poly.type
_entity_poly.pdbx_seq_one_letter_code
_entity_poly.pdbx_strand_id
1 'polypeptide(L)'
;EHGKPIEVVTVGDARPSAQTDALLDATRQALVNAVTHGGEPVSLYCEASDTMVEVFVRDHGEGFDMDAIPPDRLGIRESIIGRIKRRGGTVEIVSRAGWGTEVRMHMPIALKAAQGEHR
;
A
#
# COMPACT_ATOMS: atom_id res chain seq x y z
N GLU A 1 18.56 12.30 7.29
CA GLU A 1 18.30 12.31 7.38
C GLU A 1 17.44 12.49 7.89
N HIS A 2 17.13 12.54 7.89
CA HIS A 2 16.22 12.82 8.43
C HIS A 2 15.24 12.09 8.26
N GLY A 3 15.16 11.30 7.93
CA GLY A 3 14.04 10.49 7.77
C GLY A 3 13.98 9.42 8.80
N LYS A 4 12.80 8.90 8.98
CA LYS A 4 12.63 7.73 9.82
C LYS A 4 13.08 6.52 9.04
N PRO A 5 13.66 5.51 9.70
CA PRO A 5 14.07 4.32 8.98
C PRO A 5 12.88 3.58 8.41
N ILE A 6 13.02 3.12 7.18
CA ILE A 6 12.01 2.33 6.52
C ILE A 6 12.64 1.01 6.14
N GLU A 7 12.05 -0.08 6.62
CA GLU A 7 12.51 -1.41 6.27
C GLU A 7 11.78 -1.84 5.02
N VAL A 8 12.52 -2.18 3.97
CA VAL A 8 11.93 -2.52 2.69
C VAL A 8 12.30 -3.94 2.31
N VAL A 9 11.29 -4.76 2.02
CA VAL A 9 11.49 -6.12 1.52
C VAL A 9 10.68 -6.27 0.25
N THR A 10 11.33 -6.67 -0.84
CA THR A 10 10.65 -6.90 -2.10
C THR A 10 10.95 -8.29 -2.61
N VAL A 11 9.95 -8.95 -3.17
CA VAL A 11 10.05 -10.28 -3.73
C VAL A 11 9.39 -10.26 -5.11
N GLY A 12 10.13 -10.70 -6.13
CA GLY A 12 9.60 -10.73 -7.49
C GLY A 12 9.59 -9.36 -8.14
N ASP A 13 9.06 -9.30 -9.33
CA ASP A 13 8.92 -8.03 -10.03
C ASP A 13 7.70 -8.09 -10.95
N ALA A 14 7.27 -6.94 -11.44
CA ALA A 14 6.11 -6.83 -12.30
C ALA A 14 6.40 -5.82 -13.40
N ARG A 15 5.75 -5.99 -14.55
CA ARG A 15 5.90 -5.03 -15.63
C ARG A 15 5.14 -3.75 -15.32
N PRO A 16 5.65 -2.61 -15.74
CA PRO A 16 4.90 -1.36 -15.62
C PRO A 16 3.56 -1.46 -16.34
N SER A 17 2.51 -0.95 -15.72
CA SER A 17 1.16 -0.96 -16.26
C SER A 17 0.34 0.09 -15.52
N ALA A 18 -0.89 0.31 -15.96
CA ALA A 18 -1.79 1.20 -15.23
C ALA A 18 -2.04 0.69 -13.82
N GLN A 19 -2.10 -0.63 -13.66
CA GLN A 19 -2.29 -1.24 -12.34
C GLN A 19 -1.09 -1.01 -11.43
N THR A 20 0.12 -1.23 -11.93
CA THR A 20 1.30 -1.04 -11.11
C THR A 20 1.54 0.44 -10.84
N ASP A 21 1.21 1.32 -11.78
CA ASP A 21 1.32 2.77 -11.54
C ASP A 21 0.39 3.22 -10.43
N ALA A 22 -0.86 2.74 -10.44
CA ALA A 22 -1.81 3.08 -9.39
C ALA A 22 -1.33 2.55 -8.03
N LEU A 23 -0.78 1.34 -8.04
CA LEU A 23 -0.27 0.74 -6.82
C LEU A 23 0.93 1.51 -6.27
N LEU A 24 1.83 1.96 -7.13
CA LEU A 24 2.97 2.77 -6.71
C LEU A 24 2.54 4.09 -6.12
N ASP A 25 1.57 4.76 -6.74
CA ASP A 25 1.07 6.02 -6.22
C ASP A 25 0.40 5.85 -4.86
N ALA A 26 -0.39 4.80 -4.72
CA ALA A 26 -1.06 4.51 -3.45
C ALA A 26 -0.03 4.15 -2.37
N THR A 27 1.00 3.38 -2.74
CA THR A 27 2.07 3.00 -1.83
C THR A 27 2.84 4.23 -1.35
N ARG A 28 3.16 5.14 -2.27
CA ARG A 28 3.85 6.37 -1.90
C ARG A 28 3.01 7.17 -0.90
N GLN A 29 1.71 7.28 -1.15
CA GLN A 29 0.83 8.01 -0.27
C GLN A 29 0.75 7.33 1.12
N ALA A 30 0.69 6.00 1.15
CA ALA A 30 0.66 5.26 2.41
C ALA A 30 1.97 5.44 3.18
N LEU A 31 3.10 5.45 2.48
CA LEU A 31 4.40 5.66 3.12
C LEU A 31 4.53 7.06 3.70
N VAL A 32 4.10 8.07 2.96
CA VAL A 32 4.14 9.45 3.46
C VAL A 32 3.28 9.56 4.71
N ASN A 33 2.11 8.94 4.69
CA ASN A 33 1.22 8.96 5.84
C ASN A 33 1.86 8.25 7.05
N ALA A 34 2.50 7.10 6.81
CA ALA A 34 3.15 6.33 7.87
C ALA A 34 4.30 7.11 8.50
N VAL A 35 5.09 7.80 7.66
CA VAL A 35 6.22 8.57 8.15
C VAL A 35 5.74 9.83 8.89
N THR A 36 4.67 10.45 8.41
CA THR A 36 4.17 11.70 8.99
C THR A 36 3.39 11.47 10.28
N HIS A 37 2.53 10.46 10.30
CA HIS A 37 1.62 10.25 11.42
C HIS A 37 1.90 8.98 12.22
N GLY A 38 2.72 8.11 11.71
CA GLY A 38 2.98 6.83 12.36
C GLY A 38 4.21 6.87 13.24
N GLY A 39 4.59 5.71 13.70
CA GLY A 39 5.77 5.54 14.55
C GLY A 39 6.73 4.54 13.94
N GLU A 40 7.99 4.66 14.32
CA GLU A 40 9.03 3.76 13.84
C GLU A 40 8.94 2.41 14.51
N PRO A 41 9.36 1.38 13.84
CA PRO A 41 9.84 1.40 12.47
C PRO A 41 8.68 1.39 11.48
N VAL A 42 8.93 1.86 10.27
CA VAL A 42 7.97 1.77 9.17
C VAL A 42 8.46 0.66 8.25
N SER A 43 7.57 -0.25 7.89
CA SER A 43 7.93 -1.39 7.06
C SER A 43 7.15 -1.38 5.77
N LEU A 44 7.82 -1.69 4.67
CA LEU A 44 7.22 -1.86 3.37
C LEU A 44 7.55 -3.26 2.88
N TYR A 45 6.54 -4.06 2.62
CA TYR A 45 6.71 -5.38 2.03
C TYR A 45 5.98 -5.40 0.70
N CYS A 46 6.66 -5.84 -0.35
CA CYS A 46 6.07 -5.92 -1.67
C CYS A 46 6.37 -7.28 -2.26
N GLU A 47 5.36 -7.98 -2.72
CA GLU A 47 5.53 -9.28 -3.36
C GLU A 47 4.78 -9.30 -4.67
N ALA A 48 5.49 -9.62 -5.76
CA ALA A 48 4.90 -9.69 -7.07
C ALA A 48 4.99 -11.11 -7.60
N SER A 49 3.87 -11.61 -8.10
CA SER A 49 3.82 -12.88 -8.83
C SER A 49 3.39 -12.56 -10.25
N ASP A 50 3.13 -13.60 -11.05
CA ASP A 50 2.69 -13.38 -12.43
C ASP A 50 1.30 -12.77 -12.52
N THR A 51 0.49 -12.89 -11.48
CA THR A 51 -0.91 -12.49 -11.53
C THR A 51 -1.31 -11.46 -10.49
N MET A 52 -0.43 -11.13 -9.55
CA MET A 52 -0.82 -10.30 -8.42
C MET A 52 0.38 -9.56 -7.85
N VAL A 53 0.18 -8.33 -7.46
CA VAL A 53 1.17 -7.61 -6.64
C VAL A 53 0.49 -7.26 -5.32
N GLU A 54 1.17 -7.58 -4.22
CA GLU A 54 0.69 -7.25 -2.88
C GLU A 54 1.67 -6.30 -2.23
N VAL A 55 1.16 -5.28 -1.57
CA VAL A 55 2.01 -4.32 -0.86
C VAL A 55 1.43 -4.10 0.53
N PHE A 56 2.29 -4.21 1.54
CA PHE A 56 1.90 -3.97 2.92
C PHE A 56 2.76 -2.86 3.46
N VAL A 57 2.13 -1.79 3.98
CA VAL A 57 2.84 -0.68 4.62
C VAL A 57 2.40 -0.66 6.08
N ARG A 58 3.35 -0.81 6.99
CA ARG A 58 3.05 -0.88 8.42
C ARG A 58 3.85 0.15 9.20
N ASP A 59 3.19 0.88 10.07
CA ASP A 59 3.86 1.71 11.07
C ASP A 59 3.52 1.19 12.47
N HIS A 60 4.28 1.67 13.46
CA HIS A 60 4.11 1.27 14.85
C HIS A 60 3.80 2.49 15.71
N GLY A 61 3.00 3.41 15.18
CA GLY A 61 2.58 4.59 15.90
C GLY A 61 1.43 4.33 16.85
N GLU A 62 0.73 5.39 17.20
CA GLU A 62 -0.37 5.25 18.13
C GLU A 62 -1.58 4.56 17.53
N GLY A 63 -1.69 4.59 16.22
CA GLY A 63 -2.87 4.06 15.55
C GLY A 63 -4.09 4.91 15.82
N PHE A 64 -5.24 4.39 15.44
CA PHE A 64 -6.50 5.05 15.71
C PHE A 64 -7.61 4.01 15.74
N ASP A 65 -8.76 4.43 16.25
CA ASP A 65 -9.93 3.58 16.28
C ASP A 65 -10.57 3.63 14.89
N MET A 66 -10.80 2.48 14.28
CA MET A 66 -11.39 2.41 12.95
C MET A 66 -12.81 2.98 12.92
N ASP A 67 -13.47 3.06 14.07
CA ASP A 67 -14.79 3.66 14.13
C ASP A 67 -14.73 5.18 14.31
N ALA A 68 -13.56 5.75 14.48
CA ALA A 68 -13.40 7.19 14.71
C ALA A 68 -12.13 7.68 14.02
N ILE A 69 -12.07 7.53 12.70
CA ILE A 69 -10.88 7.89 11.92
C ILE A 69 -10.72 9.41 11.92
N PRO A 70 -9.54 9.93 12.28
CA PRO A 70 -9.31 11.38 12.25
C PRO A 70 -9.54 11.93 10.84
N PRO A 71 -10.11 13.13 10.72
CA PRO A 71 -10.44 13.69 9.40
C PRO A 71 -9.28 13.79 8.44
N ASP A 72 -8.08 14.11 8.92
CA ASP A 72 -6.91 14.23 8.05
C ASP A 72 -6.47 12.87 7.51
N ARG A 73 -6.78 11.78 8.20
CA ARG A 73 -6.44 10.45 7.72
C ARG A 73 -7.56 9.83 6.91
N LEU A 74 -8.78 10.29 7.12
CA LEU A 74 -9.92 9.79 6.36
C LEU A 74 -9.76 10.13 4.87
N GLY A 75 -9.35 11.34 4.54
CA GLY A 75 -9.12 11.74 3.16
C GLY A 75 -8.04 10.91 2.49
N ILE A 76 -6.95 10.64 3.21
CA ILE A 76 -5.86 9.82 2.69
C ILE A 76 -6.36 8.39 2.43
N ARG A 77 -7.11 7.83 3.38
CA ARG A 77 -7.66 6.51 3.25
C ARG A 77 -8.56 6.40 2.03
N GLU A 78 -9.46 7.37 1.84
CA GLU A 78 -10.38 7.37 0.72
C GLU A 78 -9.64 7.48 -0.61
N SER A 79 -8.58 8.27 -0.65
CA SER A 79 -7.78 8.44 -1.85
C SER A 79 -7.07 7.15 -2.23
N ILE A 80 -6.47 6.47 -1.26
CA ILE A 80 -5.78 5.20 -1.50
C ILE A 80 -6.77 4.15 -2.00
N ILE A 81 -7.89 4.00 -1.32
CA ILE A 81 -8.90 3.01 -1.67
C ILE A 81 -9.44 3.27 -3.07
N GLY A 82 -9.79 4.51 -3.37
CA GLY A 82 -10.34 4.86 -4.67
C GLY A 82 -9.38 4.59 -5.80
N ARG A 83 -8.11 4.92 -5.60
CA ARG A 83 -7.08 4.72 -6.63
C ARG A 83 -6.90 3.24 -6.95
N ILE A 84 -6.84 2.41 -5.92
CA ILE A 84 -6.65 0.97 -6.10
C ILE A 84 -7.89 0.31 -6.69
N LYS A 85 -9.06 0.68 -6.19
CA LYS A 85 -10.31 0.07 -6.67
C LYS A 85 -10.58 0.38 -8.14
N ARG A 86 -10.23 1.59 -8.58
CA ARG A 86 -10.45 1.94 -9.98
C ARG A 86 -9.67 1.06 -10.94
N ARG A 87 -8.63 0.41 -10.47
CA ARG A 87 -7.81 -0.47 -11.32
C ARG A 87 -8.05 -1.95 -11.01
N GLY A 88 -9.09 -2.25 -10.24
CA GLY A 88 -9.46 -3.64 -9.99
C GLY A 88 -8.83 -4.27 -8.77
N GLY A 89 -8.13 -3.50 -7.96
CA GLY A 89 -7.50 -4.02 -6.75
C GLY A 89 -8.35 -3.87 -5.52
N THR A 90 -7.81 -4.28 -4.38
CA THR A 90 -8.47 -4.18 -3.09
C THR A 90 -7.51 -3.59 -2.07
N VAL A 91 -8.07 -2.94 -1.07
CA VAL A 91 -7.30 -2.34 0.02
C VAL A 91 -7.98 -2.66 1.34
N GLU A 92 -7.17 -3.04 2.31
CA GLU A 92 -7.64 -3.20 3.67
C GLU A 92 -6.75 -2.36 4.57
N ILE A 93 -7.33 -1.55 5.42
CA ILE A 93 -6.57 -0.74 6.37
C ILE A 93 -6.96 -1.17 7.76
N VAL A 94 -5.95 -1.55 8.55
CA VAL A 94 -6.16 -2.00 9.92
C VAL A 94 -5.39 -1.07 10.83
N SER A 95 -6.08 -0.52 11.82
CA SER A 95 -5.44 0.34 12.81
C SER A 95 -6.05 0.08 14.17
N ARG A 96 -5.25 0.14 15.20
CA ARG A 96 -5.70 -0.02 16.57
C ARG A 96 -4.89 0.89 17.47
N ALA A 97 -5.53 1.44 18.47
CA ALA A 97 -4.86 2.30 19.45
C ALA A 97 -3.72 1.52 20.09
N GLY A 98 -2.54 2.08 20.11
CA GLY A 98 -1.36 1.46 20.70
C GLY A 98 -0.67 0.43 19.84
N TRP A 99 -1.22 0.12 18.65
CA TRP A 99 -0.63 -0.90 17.77
C TRP A 99 -0.01 -0.32 16.52
N GLY A 100 -0.61 0.74 16.00
CA GLY A 100 -0.18 1.36 14.76
C GLY A 100 -1.17 1.14 13.64
N THR A 101 -0.71 1.26 12.41
CA THR A 101 -1.57 1.15 11.23
C THR A 101 -0.90 0.30 10.18
N GLU A 102 -1.68 -0.55 9.52
CA GLU A 102 -1.19 -1.34 8.39
C GLU A 102 -2.13 -1.15 7.21
N VAL A 103 -1.55 -0.83 6.05
CA VAL A 103 -2.29 -0.71 4.80
C VAL A 103 -1.91 -1.91 3.94
N ARG A 104 -2.89 -2.71 3.55
CA ARG A 104 -2.69 -3.91 2.74
C ARG A 104 -3.34 -3.70 1.40
N MET A 105 -2.54 -3.76 0.34
CA MET A 105 -3.01 -3.52 -1.01
C MET A 105 -2.77 -4.73 -1.88
N HIS A 106 -3.76 -5.12 -2.67
CA HIS A 106 -3.65 -6.25 -3.59
C HIS A 106 -4.08 -5.77 -4.96
N MET A 107 -3.25 -6.00 -5.96
CA MET A 107 -3.55 -5.54 -7.31
C MET A 107 -3.36 -6.69 -8.28
N PRO A 108 -4.43 -7.16 -8.93
CA PRO A 108 -4.28 -8.16 -9.99
C PRO A 108 -3.59 -7.55 -11.19
N ILE A 109 -2.71 -8.32 -11.81
CA ILE A 109 -1.99 -7.87 -12.98
C ILE A 109 -2.08 -8.96 -14.05
N ALA A 110 -1.85 -8.56 -15.30
CA ALA A 110 -1.90 -9.51 -16.39
C ALA A 110 -0.66 -10.40 -16.39
N LEU A 111 -0.85 -11.64 -16.78
CA LEU A 111 0.27 -12.55 -16.95
C LEU A 111 1.18 -12.06 -18.04
N LYS A 112 2.49 -12.06 -17.78
CA LYS A 112 3.46 -11.64 -18.77
C LYS A 112 3.36 -12.50 -20.03
N ALA A 113 3.24 -13.79 -19.87
CA ALA A 113 3.18 -14.69 -21.01
C ALA A 113 1.92 -14.45 -21.83
N ALA A 114 0.79 -14.23 -21.16
CA ALA A 114 -0.45 -13.96 -21.85
C ALA A 114 -0.37 -12.69 -22.67
N GLN A 115 0.29 -11.68 -22.12
CA GLN A 115 0.45 -10.47 -22.87
C GLN A 115 1.23 -10.69 -24.14
N GLY A 116 2.22 -11.49 -24.10
CA GLY A 116 3.02 -11.75 -25.25
C GLY A 116 2.32 -12.52 -26.31
N GLU A 117 1.26 -13.27 -25.90
CA GLU A 117 0.63 -14.07 -26.80
C GLU A 117 -0.52 -13.61 -27.37
N HIS A 118 -1.11 -12.72 -26.91
CA HIS A 118 -2.32 -12.43 -27.20
C HIS A 118 -2.47 -11.94 -28.26
N ARG A 119 -2.60 -12.09 -28.67
CA ARG A 119 -2.72 -11.75 -29.63
C ARG A 119 -3.62 -11.40 -30.05
#